data_ab6c238859da60ebeb7537e880a5ca91
#
_entry.id   ab6c238859da60ebeb7537e880a5ca91
#
_cell.length_a   1.000
_cell.length_b   1.000
_cell.length_c   1.000
_cell.angle_alpha   90.00
_cell.angle_beta   90.00
_cell.angle_gamma   90.00
#
_symmetry.space_group_name_H-M   'P 1'
#
loop_
_entity.id
_entity.type
_entity.pdbx_description
1 polymer ?
#
loop_
_entity_poly.entity_id
_entity_poly.type
_entity_poly.pdbx_seq_one_letter_code
_entity_poly.pdbx_strand_id
1 'polypeptide(L)'
;MNEAVEEVDTVDTVDTVDTVDTVEDCLFCEIVAGHVHADIVLDEPDVLAFRDITPQAPTHVLVIPKAHHRDIAALTAADPAGAATLMAAAARVAAAEELVDGFRVVLNTGSDAGQSVFHVHAHVLGGRPLAWPPG
;
A
#
# COMPACT_ATOMS: atom_id res chain seq x y z
N MET A 1 -15.22 6.33 9.99
CA MET A 1 -15.33 6.12 9.64
C MET A 1 -15.81 5.93 9.78
N ASN A 2 -15.46 5.97 10.11
CA ASN A 2 -15.78 5.61 10.11
C ASN A 2 -16.21 5.35 10.45
N GLU A 3 -15.45 5.14 10.66
CA GLU A 3 -15.75 4.90 10.78
C GLU A 3 -16.02 4.71 11.07
N ALA A 4 -15.81 4.65 11.21
CA ALA A 4 -15.96 4.52 11.22
C ALA A 4 -16.40 4.26 11.60
N VAL A 5 -16.45 4.30 11.91
CA VAL A 5 -16.72 4.09 11.95
C VAL A 5 -17.16 3.77 12.31
N GLU A 6 -16.65 3.62 12.35
CA GLU A 6 -16.87 3.38 12.37
C GLU A 6 -17.15 3.01 12.74
N GLU A 7 -17.04 2.80 12.89
CA GLU A 7 -17.15 2.51 12.97
C GLU A 7 -17.33 2.01 13.36
N VAL A 8 -17.40 1.82 13.66
CA VAL A 8 -17.40 1.42 13.71
C VAL A 8 -17.77 0.90 14.21
N ASP A 9 -17.64 0.61 14.29
CA ASP A 9 -17.75 0.24 14.39
C ASP A 9 -18.06 -0.32 14.80
N THR A 10 -17.93 -0.72 14.85
CA THR A 10 -18.00 -1.14 14.86
C THR A 10 -18.26 -1.81 15.23
N VAL A 11 -18.21 -2.10 15.44
CA VAL A 11 -18.14 -2.68 15.35
C VAL A 11 -18.48 -3.34 15.61
N ASP A 12 -18.40 -3.80 15.60
CA ASP A 12 -18.41 -4.43 15.47
C ASP A 12 -18.56 -5.20 15.48
N THR A 13 -18.49 -5.64 15.45
CA THR A 13 -18.23 -6.44 15.20
C THR A 13 -18.12 -7.09 15.20
N VAL A 14 -17.95 -7.46 15.02
CA VAL A 14 -17.37 -8.13 14.84
C VAL A 14 -16.92 -8.53 15.04
N ASP A 15 -16.61 -8.94 14.91
CA ASP A 15 -15.91 -9.40 15.08
C ASP A 15 -14.90 -9.34 15.31
N THR A 16 -14.44 -9.42 15.55
CA THR A 16 -13.31 -9.42 15.92
C THR A 16 -12.28 -9.42 15.23
N VAL A 17 -12.23 -9.89 14.74
CA VAL A 17 -11.33 -10.16 13.98
C VAL A 17 -10.66 -9.13 13.33
N ASP A 18 -11.17 -8.16 13.30
CA ASP A 18 -10.68 -7.25 12.33
C ASP A 18 -10.15 -5.96 12.91
N THR A 19 -9.58 -6.03 14.08
CA THR A 19 -8.82 -4.91 14.62
C THR A 19 -7.64 -4.55 13.73
N VAL A 20 -7.04 -5.54 13.04
CA VAL A 20 -5.94 -5.29 12.09
C VAL A 20 -6.39 -4.52 10.85
N ASP A 21 -7.70 -4.41 10.63
CA ASP A 21 -8.25 -3.70 9.49
C ASP A 21 -8.70 -2.28 9.85
N THR A 22 -8.40 -1.82 11.06
CA THR A 22 -8.82 -0.49 11.51
C THR A 22 -7.72 0.53 11.26
N VAL A 23 -8.14 1.79 11.11
CA VAL A 23 -7.22 2.92 10.94
C VAL A 23 -6.32 3.07 12.17
N GLU A 24 -6.87 2.85 13.37
CA GLU A 24 -6.11 3.02 14.62
C GLU A 24 -4.93 2.07 14.74
N ASP A 25 -5.05 0.88 14.16
CA ASP A 25 -4.00 -0.13 14.25
C ASP A 25 -3.14 -0.19 13.00
N CYS A 26 -3.30 0.77 12.10
CA CYS A 26 -2.65 0.74 10.79
C CYS A 26 -1.33 1.49 10.82
N LEU A 27 -0.23 0.77 10.63
CA LEU A 27 1.10 1.37 10.52
C LEU A 27 1.16 2.41 9.40
N PHE A 28 0.55 2.10 8.25
CA PHE A 28 0.63 3.01 7.09
C PHE A 28 -0.22 4.25 7.30
N CYS A 29 -1.36 4.15 8.00
CA CYS A 29 -2.11 5.34 8.40
C CYS A 29 -1.27 6.23 9.32
N GLU A 30 -0.46 5.63 10.19
CA GLU A 30 0.44 6.40 11.07
C GLU A 30 1.54 7.09 10.28
N ILE A 31 2.04 6.46 9.22
CA ILE A 31 3.02 7.09 8.33
C ILE A 31 2.37 8.27 7.59
N VAL A 32 1.16 8.07 7.07
CA VAL A 32 0.42 9.16 6.39
C VAL A 32 0.19 10.33 7.33
N ALA A 33 -0.13 10.06 8.59
CA ALA A 33 -0.36 11.10 9.59
C ALA A 33 0.93 11.78 10.07
N GLY A 34 2.08 11.24 9.72
CA GLY A 34 3.37 11.79 10.15
C GLY A 34 3.81 11.37 11.54
N HIS A 35 3.11 10.39 12.14
CA HIS A 35 3.43 9.90 13.48
C HIS A 35 4.57 8.88 13.48
N VAL A 36 4.79 8.21 12.35
CA VAL A 36 5.86 7.24 12.17
C VAL A 36 6.71 7.69 11.00
N HIS A 37 8.03 7.68 11.19
CA HIS A 37 8.97 8.12 10.16
C HIS A 37 9.04 7.11 9.01
N ALA A 38 9.16 7.63 7.78
CA ALA A 38 9.43 6.83 6.59
C ALA A 38 10.27 7.68 5.63
N ASP A 39 11.00 7.00 4.76
CA ASP A 39 11.81 7.66 3.73
C ASP A 39 10.92 7.93 2.51
N ILE A 40 10.32 9.12 2.49
CA ILE A 40 9.30 9.50 1.51
C ILE A 40 9.95 9.81 0.17
N VAL A 41 9.43 9.23 -0.90
CA VAL A 41 9.88 9.50 -2.28
C VAL A 41 8.82 10.21 -3.11
N LEU A 42 7.55 10.17 -2.70
CA LEU A 42 6.45 10.84 -3.38
C LEU A 42 5.39 11.19 -2.34
N ASP A 43 4.90 12.42 -2.34
CA ASP A 43 3.85 12.86 -1.43
C ASP A 43 2.88 13.74 -2.22
N GLU A 44 1.74 13.17 -2.57
CA GLU A 44 0.67 13.83 -3.33
C GLU A 44 -0.62 13.82 -2.53
N PRO A 45 -1.64 14.60 -2.92
CA PRO A 45 -2.84 14.70 -2.09
C PRO A 45 -3.49 13.36 -1.75
N ASP A 46 -3.47 12.39 -2.69
CA ASP A 46 -4.18 11.14 -2.52
C ASP A 46 -3.27 9.93 -2.31
N VAL A 47 -1.98 10.06 -2.59
CA VAL A 47 -1.03 8.94 -2.53
C VAL A 47 0.26 9.35 -1.85
N LEU A 48 0.89 8.36 -1.23
CA LEU A 48 2.19 8.50 -0.59
C LEU A 48 3.06 7.35 -1.05
N ALA A 49 4.34 7.59 -1.29
CA ALA A 49 5.29 6.53 -1.59
C ALA A 49 6.52 6.68 -0.72
N PHE A 50 7.02 5.55 -0.22
CA PHE A 50 8.17 5.53 0.67
C PHE A 50 8.96 4.24 0.48
N ARG A 51 10.25 4.27 0.83
CA ARG A 51 11.12 3.11 0.65
C ARG A 51 10.81 2.05 1.69
N ASP A 52 10.82 0.79 1.23
CA ASP A 52 10.69 -0.35 2.14
C ASP A 52 11.95 -0.44 3.01
N ILE A 53 11.77 -0.63 4.31
CA ILE A 53 12.90 -0.70 5.24
C ILE A 53 13.66 -2.03 5.13
N THR A 54 13.08 -3.02 4.46
CA THR A 54 13.70 -4.32 4.22
C THR A 54 13.67 -4.60 2.72
N PRO A 55 14.44 -3.83 1.92
CA PRO A 55 14.30 -3.89 0.47
C PRO A 55 14.66 -5.26 -0.09
N GLN A 56 13.86 -5.73 -1.03
CA GLN A 56 14.05 -7.01 -1.71
C GLN A 56 14.64 -6.83 -3.10
N ALA A 57 14.94 -5.60 -3.49
CA ALA A 57 15.59 -5.25 -4.76
C ALA A 57 16.30 -3.92 -4.55
N PRO A 58 17.23 -3.52 -5.43
CA PRO A 58 17.91 -2.23 -5.31
C PRO A 58 16.95 -1.05 -5.21
N THR A 59 15.84 -1.09 -5.97
CA THR A 59 14.72 -0.20 -5.75
C THR A 59 13.56 -1.02 -5.22
N HIS A 60 13.05 -0.65 -4.06
CA HIS A 60 11.86 -1.26 -3.45
C HIS A 60 11.07 -0.16 -2.75
N VAL A 61 10.05 0.34 -3.42
CA VAL A 61 9.23 1.45 -2.95
C VAL A 61 7.80 0.97 -2.76
N LEU A 62 7.18 1.38 -1.66
CA LEU A 62 5.78 1.10 -1.39
C LEU A 62 4.95 2.32 -1.77
N VAL A 63 3.91 2.12 -2.56
CA VAL A 63 2.99 3.18 -2.97
C VAL A 63 1.64 2.88 -2.36
N ILE A 64 1.09 3.83 -1.60
CA ILE A 64 -0.16 3.63 -0.87
C ILE A 64 -1.14 4.76 -1.16
N PRO A 65 -2.45 4.49 -1.16
CA PRO A 65 -3.42 5.56 -1.05
C PRO A 65 -3.38 6.11 0.37
N LYS A 66 -3.59 7.42 0.53
CA LYS A 66 -3.65 8.01 1.87
C LYS A 66 -4.92 7.56 2.59
N ALA A 67 -6.01 7.34 1.87
CA ALA A 67 -7.23 6.76 2.43
C ALA A 67 -6.99 5.28 2.76
N HIS A 68 -7.53 4.84 3.89
CA HIS A 68 -7.38 3.45 4.32
C HIS A 68 -8.31 2.53 3.56
N HIS A 69 -7.74 1.55 2.87
CA HIS A 69 -8.44 0.41 2.29
C HIS A 69 -7.62 -0.83 2.59
N ARG A 70 -8.27 -1.91 2.94
CA ARG A 70 -7.61 -3.11 3.43
C ARG A 70 -6.65 -3.71 2.40
N ASP A 71 -7.09 -3.80 1.15
CA ASP A 71 -6.35 -4.45 0.07
C ASP A 71 -6.86 -3.94 -1.28
N ILE A 72 -6.26 -4.46 -2.36
CA ILE A 72 -6.64 -3.99 -3.70
C ILE A 72 -8.08 -4.37 -4.06
N ALA A 73 -8.59 -5.49 -3.56
CA ALA A 73 -9.97 -5.87 -3.82
C ALA A 73 -10.94 -4.87 -3.18
N ALA A 74 -10.68 -4.48 -1.92
CA ALA A 74 -11.49 -3.49 -1.22
C ALA A 74 -11.41 -2.12 -1.89
N LEU A 75 -10.20 -1.72 -2.30
CA LEU A 75 -10.01 -0.43 -2.97
C LEU A 75 -10.77 -0.37 -4.30
N THR A 76 -10.64 -1.40 -5.14
CA THR A 76 -11.32 -1.40 -6.43
C THR A 76 -12.84 -1.43 -6.29
N ALA A 77 -13.36 -2.11 -5.25
CA ALA A 77 -14.78 -2.14 -4.99
C ALA A 77 -15.32 -0.79 -4.53
N ALA A 78 -14.57 -0.10 -3.66
CA ALA A 78 -15.03 1.16 -3.06
C ALA A 78 -14.69 2.37 -3.91
N ASP A 79 -13.54 2.36 -4.61
CA ASP A 79 -13.02 3.53 -5.31
C ASP A 79 -12.15 3.10 -6.49
N PRO A 80 -12.78 2.69 -7.61
CA PRO A 80 -12.00 2.28 -8.80
C PRO A 80 -11.08 3.37 -9.32
N ALA A 81 -11.50 4.63 -9.22
CA ALA A 81 -10.65 5.76 -9.64
C ALA A 81 -9.40 5.85 -8.75
N GLY A 82 -9.55 5.56 -7.45
CA GLY A 82 -8.42 5.52 -6.53
C GLY A 82 -7.44 4.41 -6.86
N ALA A 83 -7.92 3.27 -7.35
CA ALA A 83 -7.05 2.19 -7.82
C ALA A 83 -6.25 2.64 -9.04
N ALA A 84 -6.88 3.35 -9.97
CA ALA A 84 -6.17 3.90 -11.13
C ALA A 84 -5.12 4.92 -10.70
N THR A 85 -5.46 5.78 -9.74
CA THR A 85 -4.52 6.77 -9.20
C THR A 85 -3.30 6.08 -8.56
N LEU A 86 -3.54 5.00 -7.82
CA LEU A 86 -2.47 4.21 -7.21
C LEU A 86 -1.52 3.63 -8.26
N MET A 87 -2.07 3.04 -9.31
CA MET A 87 -1.26 2.44 -10.38
C MET A 87 -0.48 3.50 -11.16
N ALA A 88 -1.10 4.65 -11.44
CA ALA A 88 -0.42 5.75 -12.10
C ALA A 88 0.75 6.26 -11.26
N ALA A 89 0.57 6.36 -9.94
CA ALA A 89 1.63 6.77 -9.02
C ALA A 89 2.78 5.75 -9.01
N ALA A 90 2.45 4.45 -9.04
CA ALA A 90 3.48 3.41 -9.12
C ALA A 90 4.34 3.57 -10.38
N ALA A 91 3.72 3.86 -11.52
CA ALA A 91 4.45 4.09 -12.76
C ALA A 91 5.34 5.33 -12.68
N ARG A 92 4.84 6.40 -12.03
CA ARG A 92 5.65 7.62 -11.84
C ARG A 92 6.84 7.38 -10.93
N VAL A 93 6.66 6.59 -9.88
CA VAL A 93 7.76 6.19 -8.99
C VAL A 93 8.83 5.44 -9.78
N ALA A 94 8.43 4.46 -10.61
CA ALA A 94 9.37 3.72 -11.43
C ALA A 94 10.17 4.64 -12.35
N ALA A 95 9.51 5.63 -12.96
CA ALA A 95 10.17 6.60 -13.82
C ALA A 95 11.15 7.47 -13.03
N ALA A 96 10.75 7.95 -11.85
CA ALA A 96 11.62 8.77 -11.00
C ALA A 96 12.82 7.99 -10.48
N GLU A 97 12.69 6.69 -10.27
CA GLU A 97 13.78 5.81 -9.85
C GLU A 97 14.62 5.33 -11.04
N GLU A 98 14.30 5.78 -12.25
CA GLU A 98 15.05 5.49 -13.49
C GLU A 98 15.11 3.98 -13.78
N LEU A 99 14.01 3.29 -13.58
CA LEU A 99 13.93 1.84 -13.84
C LEU A 99 13.66 1.60 -15.33
N VAL A 100 14.62 2.02 -16.17
CA VAL A 100 14.47 2.02 -17.63
C VAL A 100 14.45 0.62 -18.25
N ASP A 101 15.05 -0.36 -17.57
CA ASP A 101 15.10 -1.73 -18.07
C ASP A 101 13.93 -2.58 -17.60
N GLY A 102 13.05 -2.01 -16.80
CA GLY A 102 11.84 -2.70 -16.34
C GLY A 102 11.67 -2.66 -14.84
N PHE A 103 10.46 -2.94 -14.43
CA PHE A 103 10.11 -3.01 -13.01
C PHE A 103 8.92 -3.94 -12.84
N ARG A 104 8.71 -4.35 -11.59
CA ARG A 104 7.57 -5.20 -11.24
C ARG A 104 6.72 -4.48 -10.20
N VAL A 105 5.41 -4.56 -10.36
CA VAL A 105 4.45 -4.06 -9.36
C VAL A 105 3.76 -5.28 -8.74
N VAL A 106 3.77 -5.34 -7.41
CA VAL A 106 3.17 -6.45 -6.68
C VAL A 106 2.17 -5.88 -5.68
N LEU A 107 0.96 -6.46 -5.69
CA LEU A 107 -0.11 -6.15 -4.75
C LEU A 107 -0.52 -7.45 -4.09
N ASN A 108 -0.07 -7.65 -2.86
CA ASN A 108 -0.41 -8.86 -2.11
C ASN A 108 -1.76 -8.69 -1.43
N THR A 109 -2.63 -9.68 -1.56
CA THR A 109 -3.95 -9.69 -0.92
C THR A 109 -4.10 -10.99 -0.13
N GLY A 110 -4.26 -10.86 1.18
CA GLY A 110 -4.49 -11.98 2.06
C GLY A 110 -3.22 -12.67 2.53
N SER A 111 -3.39 -13.57 3.48
CA SER A 111 -2.25 -14.22 4.15
C SER A 111 -1.46 -15.13 3.22
N ASP A 112 -2.13 -15.85 2.32
CA ASP A 112 -1.43 -16.75 1.39
C ASP A 112 -0.54 -16.00 0.41
N ALA A 113 -0.85 -14.73 0.14
CA ALA A 113 -0.01 -13.89 -0.71
C ALA A 113 1.07 -13.14 0.07
N GLY A 114 1.08 -13.27 1.40
CA GLY A 114 2.07 -12.63 2.25
C GLY A 114 1.72 -11.22 2.67
N GLN A 115 0.44 -10.83 2.60
CA GLN A 115 0.05 -9.51 3.09
C GLN A 115 0.18 -9.46 4.60
N SER A 116 1.01 -8.55 5.10
CA SER A 116 1.23 -8.39 6.54
C SER A 116 0.71 -7.06 7.06
N VAL A 117 0.56 -6.05 6.22
CA VAL A 117 -0.03 -4.76 6.59
C VAL A 117 -1.33 -4.61 5.82
N PHE A 118 -2.43 -4.41 6.56
CA PHE A 118 -3.78 -4.37 5.97
C PHE A 118 -4.19 -2.94 5.63
N HIS A 119 -3.36 -2.33 4.82
CA HIS A 119 -3.57 -1.08 4.12
C HIS A 119 -2.97 -1.30 2.74
N VAL A 120 -3.77 -1.23 1.71
CA VAL A 120 -3.34 -1.60 0.36
C VAL A 120 -2.05 -0.87 -0.01
N HIS A 121 -1.11 -1.61 -0.57
CA HIS A 121 0.16 -1.04 -1.01
C HIS A 121 0.69 -1.79 -2.23
N ALA A 122 1.19 -1.01 -3.17
CA ALA A 122 1.84 -1.53 -4.37
C ALA A 122 3.34 -1.51 -4.13
N HIS A 123 3.99 -2.68 -4.21
CA HIS A 123 5.44 -2.75 -4.22
C HIS A 123 5.93 -2.42 -5.62
N VAL A 124 6.86 -1.47 -5.74
CA VAL A 124 7.57 -1.19 -6.98
C VAL A 124 8.99 -1.72 -6.81
N LEU A 125 9.34 -2.72 -7.59
CA LEU A 125 10.61 -3.44 -7.47
C LEU A 125 11.39 -3.32 -8.78
N GLY A 126 12.66 -3.02 -8.69
CA GLY A 126 13.51 -2.92 -9.87
C GLY A 126 14.97 -2.70 -9.53
N GLY A 127 15.76 -2.41 -10.57
CA GLY A 127 17.18 -2.19 -10.42
C GLY A 127 18.03 -3.43 -10.62
N ARG A 128 17.40 -4.57 -10.91
CA ARG A 128 18.04 -5.84 -11.28
C ARG A 128 17.04 -6.72 -11.99
N PRO A 129 17.50 -7.77 -12.72
CA PRO A 129 16.57 -8.75 -13.24
C PRO A 129 15.79 -9.43 -12.11
N LEU A 130 14.51 -9.64 -12.35
CA LEU A 130 13.60 -10.30 -11.41
C LEU A 130 13.16 -11.62 -12.02
N ALA A 131 13.19 -12.68 -11.19
CA ALA A 131 12.98 -14.03 -11.68
C ALA A 131 11.50 -14.31 -11.97
N TRP A 132 11.28 -15.32 -12.77
CA TRP A 132 9.97 -15.88 -13.03
C TRP A 132 10.02 -17.39 -12.77
N PRO A 133 9.03 -18.00 -12.08
CA PRO A 133 7.79 -17.39 -11.56
C PRO A 133 8.04 -16.42 -10.42
N PRO A 134 7.04 -15.53 -10.15
CA PRO A 134 7.24 -14.43 -9.21
C PRO A 134 7.18 -14.83 -7.74
N GLY A 135 6.84 -16.05 -7.44
CA GLY A 135 6.74 -16.50 -6.05
C GLY A 135 7.05 -17.94 -5.83
#